data_21cbab95b9a1fc0aaecd54fc548afb43
#
_entry.id   21cbab95b9a1fc0aaecd54fc548afb43
#
_cell.length_a   1.000
_cell.length_b   1.000
_cell.length_c   1.000
_cell.angle_alpha   90.00
_cell.angle_beta   90.00
_cell.angle_gamma   90.00
#
_symmetry.space_group_name_H-M   'P 1'
#
loop_
_entity.id
_entity.type
_entity.pdbx_description
1 polymer ?
#
loop_
_entity_poly.entity_id
_entity_poly.type
_entity_poly.pdbx_seq_one_letter_code
_entity_poly.pdbx_strand_id
1 'polypeptide(L)'
;MVQNQIVAPQQIYYQMETTNQSFIDMHYYLKHKGIRNNAFFLALYDSGLAGVDPRDPNLSTQMKQRVFRECCANYWYFLREVVRIPVQGGTVGSGVRYKLHRGNLAMNFLFVLNYNQFVELPRQHFKTTSAECRYLWVYNFGSSNSEIMFIHKDHAGSKKNLKGVKELRDALPSYLQMSTAIMSDGKKLKVPNTVEAMQHPLNHNKITTFASARSKEYANNLGRGCTMPLQYYDEFAFMKYNNFVYAAAMPAYSTASKNAKANDAPYGILITTTPGDLLTDEGNFAYQVRNNATPWNELYYDLSYDKLEELRKANTNSPFFLVSYTYQQLGSGEEYFRQMVVDMLKDWPAIRREVLLEWAKTATNCPFKQEDLDMIKQFCREPIRTI
;
A
#
# COMPACT_ATOMS: atom_id res chain seq x y z
N MET A 1 -4.83 22.84 6.48
CA MET A 1 -5.90 23.85 6.28
C MET A 1 -7.06 23.35 5.40
N VAL A 2 -6.92 22.33 4.59
CA VAL A 2 -8.01 21.80 3.75
C VAL A 2 -8.92 20.84 4.52
N GLN A 3 -8.40 20.05 5.45
CA GLN A 3 -9.19 19.08 6.21
C GLN A 3 -10.12 19.72 7.26
N ASN A 4 -9.72 20.80 7.91
CA ASN A 4 -10.55 21.49 8.91
C ASN A 4 -11.73 22.31 8.34
N GLN A 5 -11.80 22.50 7.01
CA GLN A 5 -12.94 23.16 6.37
C GLN A 5 -14.01 22.17 5.86
N ILE A 6 -13.79 20.87 6.00
CA ILE A 6 -14.64 19.81 5.45
C ILE A 6 -15.50 19.15 6.54
N VAL A 7 -15.43 19.59 7.78
CA VAL A 7 -16.12 18.99 8.91
C VAL A 7 -17.42 19.73 9.28
N ALA A 8 -18.29 19.97 8.30
CA ALA A 8 -19.70 19.78 8.54
C ALA A 8 -20.02 18.32 8.12
N PRO A 9 -20.99 17.61 8.73
CA PRO A 9 -21.41 16.32 8.22
C PRO A 9 -21.94 16.53 6.81
N GLN A 10 -21.02 16.44 5.84
CA GLN A 10 -21.37 16.57 4.44
C GLN A 10 -22.18 15.35 4.10
N GLN A 11 -23.28 15.56 3.43
CA GLN A 11 -24.10 14.48 2.95
C GLN A 11 -23.25 13.64 2.00
N ILE A 12 -23.01 12.37 2.37
CA ILE A 12 -22.27 11.42 1.54
C ILE A 12 -23.24 10.88 0.49
N TYR A 13 -22.86 10.97 -0.78
CA TYR A 13 -23.55 10.33 -1.89
C TYR A 13 -22.76 9.10 -2.32
N TYR A 14 -23.45 8.05 -2.77
CA TYR A 14 -22.82 6.87 -3.34
C TYR A 14 -22.91 6.92 -4.86
N GLN A 15 -21.75 6.86 -5.53
CA GLN A 15 -21.66 6.98 -6.98
C GLN A 15 -21.77 5.62 -7.66
N MET A 16 -23.00 5.09 -7.78
CA MET A 16 -23.23 3.84 -8.50
C MET A 16 -23.09 3.95 -10.02
N GLU A 17 -23.11 5.17 -10.56
CA GLU A 17 -22.93 5.47 -11.99
C GLU A 17 -21.46 5.42 -12.45
N THR A 18 -20.55 5.09 -11.56
CA THR A 18 -19.13 4.91 -11.94
C THR A 18 -19.00 3.88 -13.06
N THR A 19 -18.13 4.17 -14.02
CA THR A 19 -17.79 3.23 -15.10
C THR A 19 -16.62 2.31 -14.72
N ASN A 20 -16.15 2.37 -13.47
CA ASN A 20 -15.13 1.45 -12.96
C ASN A 20 -15.81 0.18 -12.43
N GLN A 21 -15.94 -0.82 -13.32
CA GLN A 21 -16.65 -2.05 -13.03
C GLN A 21 -16.11 -2.78 -11.79
N SER A 22 -14.80 -2.74 -11.53
CA SER A 22 -14.24 -3.43 -10.36
C SER A 22 -14.73 -2.89 -9.02
N PHE A 23 -15.11 -1.60 -8.94
CA PHE A 23 -15.71 -1.00 -7.75
C PHE A 23 -17.17 -1.44 -7.61
N ILE A 24 -17.89 -1.52 -8.71
CA ILE A 24 -19.29 -2.02 -8.73
C ILE A 24 -19.33 -3.49 -8.30
N ASP A 25 -18.47 -4.32 -8.88
CA ASP A 25 -18.35 -5.75 -8.56
C ASP A 25 -18.01 -5.97 -7.09
N MET A 26 -17.12 -5.14 -6.53
CA MET A 26 -16.75 -5.21 -5.12
C MET A 26 -17.89 -4.83 -4.19
N HIS A 27 -18.72 -3.82 -4.55
CA HIS A 27 -19.94 -3.49 -3.81
C HIS A 27 -20.87 -4.71 -3.72
N TYR A 28 -21.17 -5.33 -4.85
CA TYR A 28 -22.05 -6.50 -4.88
C TYR A 28 -21.44 -7.71 -4.16
N TYR A 29 -20.13 -7.89 -4.27
CA TYR A 29 -19.42 -8.93 -3.52
C TYR A 29 -19.60 -8.75 -2.00
N LEU A 30 -19.30 -7.56 -1.46
CA LEU A 30 -19.47 -7.30 -0.04
C LEU A 30 -20.93 -7.41 0.42
N LYS A 31 -21.86 -6.92 -0.38
CA LYS A 31 -23.30 -7.05 -0.12
C LYS A 31 -23.72 -8.51 -0.05
N HIS A 32 -23.25 -9.35 -0.98
CA HIS A 32 -23.51 -10.79 -0.96
C HIS A 32 -22.90 -11.48 0.27
N LYS A 33 -21.77 -10.99 0.77
CA LYS A 33 -21.14 -11.44 2.02
C LYS A 33 -21.83 -10.96 3.29
N GLY A 34 -22.90 -10.19 3.19
CA GLY A 34 -23.65 -9.65 4.31
C GLY A 34 -22.98 -8.46 5.01
N ILE A 35 -21.97 -7.85 4.39
CA ILE A 35 -21.35 -6.63 4.90
C ILE A 35 -22.31 -5.46 4.69
N ARG A 36 -22.65 -4.75 5.75
CA ARG A 36 -23.58 -3.61 5.70
C ARG A 36 -22.93 -2.37 5.11
N ASN A 37 -21.67 -2.10 5.52
CA ASN A 37 -20.88 -1.00 4.99
C ASN A 37 -20.17 -1.45 3.70
N ASN A 38 -20.93 -1.64 2.64
CA ASN A 38 -20.47 -2.22 1.37
C ASN A 38 -20.31 -1.22 0.23
N ALA A 39 -20.48 0.09 0.51
CA ALA A 39 -20.43 1.14 -0.51
C ALA A 39 -19.51 2.32 -0.15
N PHE A 40 -18.75 2.28 0.96
CA PHE A 40 -17.92 3.40 1.42
C PHE A 40 -16.90 3.86 0.37
N PHE A 41 -16.39 2.95 -0.44
CA PHE A 41 -15.46 3.25 -1.54
C PHE A 41 -16.16 3.81 -2.79
N LEU A 42 -17.50 3.87 -2.80
CA LEU A 42 -18.33 4.55 -3.79
C LEU A 42 -18.73 5.97 -3.33
N ALA A 43 -18.24 6.41 -2.18
CA ALA A 43 -18.57 7.71 -1.62
C ALA A 43 -18.24 8.85 -2.60
N LEU A 44 -19.11 9.87 -2.61
CA LEU A 44 -18.98 11.12 -3.34
C LEU A 44 -19.50 12.24 -2.43
N TYR A 45 -18.69 13.24 -2.16
CA TYR A 45 -19.07 14.38 -1.32
C TYR A 45 -19.76 15.48 -2.13
N ASP A 46 -19.35 15.68 -3.37
CA ASP A 46 -19.97 16.62 -4.28
C ASP A 46 -20.89 15.90 -5.29
N SER A 47 -22.20 15.88 -5.03
CA SER A 47 -23.16 15.19 -5.90
C SER A 47 -23.17 15.70 -7.34
N GLY A 48 -22.74 16.92 -7.58
CA GLY A 48 -22.63 17.46 -8.93
C GLY A 48 -21.47 16.89 -9.76
N LEU A 49 -20.68 16.00 -9.18
CA LEU A 49 -19.67 15.22 -9.89
C LEU A 49 -20.17 13.82 -10.30
N ALA A 50 -21.40 13.44 -9.95
CA ALA A 50 -22.00 12.18 -10.38
C ALA A 50 -22.02 12.12 -11.92
N GLY A 51 -21.49 11.03 -12.50
CA GLY A 51 -21.40 10.86 -13.95
C GLY A 51 -20.40 11.76 -14.69
N VAL A 52 -19.69 12.66 -14.00
CA VAL A 52 -18.67 13.52 -14.61
C VAL A 52 -17.37 12.76 -14.80
N ASP A 53 -16.85 12.72 -16.02
CA ASP A 53 -15.50 12.22 -16.28
C ASP A 53 -14.46 13.30 -15.90
N PRO A 54 -13.66 13.11 -14.86
CA PRO A 54 -12.62 14.08 -14.47
C PRO A 54 -11.52 14.24 -15.51
N ARG A 55 -11.50 13.40 -16.55
CA ARG A 55 -10.50 13.42 -17.61
C ARG A 55 -11.02 14.07 -18.90
N ASP A 56 -12.27 14.51 -18.93
CA ASP A 56 -12.78 15.25 -20.08
C ASP A 56 -12.00 16.57 -20.26
N PRO A 57 -11.35 16.78 -21.40
CA PRO A 57 -10.58 17.99 -21.66
C PRO A 57 -11.44 19.25 -21.66
N ASN A 58 -12.75 19.12 -21.93
CA ASN A 58 -13.70 20.21 -22.07
C ASN A 58 -14.33 20.66 -20.73
N LEU A 59 -13.91 20.08 -19.58
CA LEU A 59 -14.41 20.52 -18.29
C LEU A 59 -14.18 22.01 -18.08
N SER A 60 -15.22 22.71 -17.62
CA SER A 60 -15.13 24.12 -17.23
C SER A 60 -14.14 24.28 -16.06
N THR A 61 -13.58 25.47 -15.90
CA THR A 61 -12.68 25.80 -14.77
C THR A 61 -13.36 25.52 -13.43
N GLN A 62 -14.64 25.85 -13.31
CA GLN A 62 -15.42 25.56 -12.10
C GLN A 62 -15.52 24.07 -11.82
N MET A 63 -15.76 23.25 -12.85
CA MET A 63 -15.84 21.80 -12.70
C MET A 63 -14.47 21.21 -12.32
N LYS A 64 -13.39 21.67 -12.94
CA LYS A 64 -12.00 21.29 -12.57
C LYS A 64 -11.69 21.59 -11.10
N GLN A 65 -12.14 22.73 -10.58
CA GLN A 65 -12.00 23.08 -9.16
C GLN A 65 -12.81 22.16 -8.25
N ARG A 66 -14.02 21.77 -8.64
CA ARG A 66 -14.84 20.79 -7.88
C ARG A 66 -14.17 19.42 -7.83
N VAL A 67 -13.68 18.91 -8.96
CA VAL A 67 -12.92 17.66 -9.03
C VAL A 67 -11.69 17.73 -8.13
N PHE A 68 -10.93 18.83 -8.16
CA PHE A 68 -9.77 19.00 -7.31
C PHE A 68 -10.14 18.94 -5.81
N ARG A 69 -11.21 19.64 -5.40
CA ARG A 69 -11.69 19.60 -4.00
C ARG A 69 -12.13 18.20 -3.59
N GLU A 70 -12.84 17.50 -4.48
CA GLU A 70 -13.25 16.11 -4.22
C GLU A 70 -12.01 15.21 -4.06
N CYS A 71 -10.99 15.35 -4.91
CA CYS A 71 -9.73 14.61 -4.75
C CYS A 71 -9.02 14.89 -3.43
N CYS A 72 -9.06 16.13 -2.93
CA CYS A 72 -8.48 16.48 -1.63
C CYS A 72 -9.20 15.80 -0.46
N ALA A 73 -10.52 15.69 -0.55
CA ALA A 73 -11.36 15.18 0.52
C ALA A 73 -11.59 13.67 0.44
N ASN A 74 -11.51 13.08 -0.75
CA ASN A 74 -12.00 11.74 -1.05
C ASN A 74 -10.98 10.92 -1.81
N TYR A 75 -10.21 10.14 -1.06
CA TYR A 75 -9.23 9.21 -1.63
C TYR A 75 -9.89 8.16 -2.54
N TRP A 76 -11.09 7.69 -2.20
CA TRP A 76 -11.82 6.69 -2.99
C TRP A 76 -12.26 7.22 -4.35
N TYR A 77 -12.70 8.49 -4.42
CA TYR A 77 -12.98 9.15 -5.68
C TYR A 77 -11.73 9.22 -6.56
N PHE A 78 -10.60 9.65 -5.97
CA PHE A 78 -9.32 9.70 -6.67
C PHE A 78 -8.93 8.33 -7.27
N LEU A 79 -9.01 7.23 -6.49
CA LEU A 79 -8.70 5.89 -6.99
C LEU A 79 -9.67 5.44 -8.09
N ARG A 80 -10.96 5.68 -7.91
CA ARG A 80 -12.02 5.15 -8.76
C ARG A 80 -12.11 5.87 -10.09
N GLU A 81 -12.08 7.22 -10.06
CA GLU A 81 -12.37 8.02 -11.25
C GLU A 81 -11.13 8.63 -11.90
N VAL A 82 -10.14 9.04 -11.10
CA VAL A 82 -9.05 9.89 -11.58
C VAL A 82 -7.83 9.10 -12.02
N VAL A 83 -7.40 8.15 -11.19
CA VAL A 83 -6.19 7.37 -11.43
C VAL A 83 -6.28 6.53 -12.70
N ARG A 84 -5.18 6.54 -13.45
CA ARG A 84 -4.93 5.57 -14.53
C ARG A 84 -3.56 4.96 -14.31
N ILE A 85 -3.51 3.64 -14.39
CA ILE A 85 -2.27 2.87 -14.25
C ILE A 85 -1.64 2.78 -15.63
N PRO A 86 -0.44 3.34 -15.84
CA PRO A 86 0.26 3.25 -17.11
C PRO A 86 0.49 1.79 -17.52
N VAL A 87 0.31 1.49 -18.79
CA VAL A 87 0.50 0.16 -19.36
C VAL A 87 1.69 0.21 -20.31
N GLN A 88 2.57 -0.78 -20.23
CA GLN A 88 3.68 -0.90 -21.18
C GLN A 88 3.16 -1.02 -22.61
N GLY A 89 3.76 -0.26 -23.53
CA GLY A 89 3.31 -0.17 -24.92
C GLY A 89 2.08 0.72 -25.15
N GLY A 90 1.51 1.29 -24.07
CA GLY A 90 0.41 2.25 -24.18
C GLY A 90 0.87 3.67 -24.53
N THR A 91 -0.07 4.53 -24.94
CA THR A 91 0.18 5.94 -25.22
C THR A 91 0.50 6.69 -23.92
N VAL A 92 1.45 7.65 -23.97
CA VAL A 92 1.78 8.52 -22.84
C VAL A 92 0.53 9.25 -22.34
N GLY A 93 0.30 9.23 -21.02
CA GLY A 93 -0.89 9.81 -20.39
C GLY A 93 -2.16 8.96 -20.49
N SER A 94 -2.12 7.81 -21.19
CA SER A 94 -3.17 6.81 -21.16
C SER A 94 -2.86 5.75 -20.09
N GLY A 95 -3.86 4.94 -19.76
CA GLY A 95 -3.69 3.83 -18.82
C GLY A 95 -5.03 3.14 -18.52
N VAL A 96 -4.94 2.03 -17.81
CA VAL A 96 -6.13 1.32 -17.34
C VAL A 96 -6.63 1.89 -16.02
N ARG A 97 -7.92 1.75 -15.74
CA ARG A 97 -8.49 2.14 -14.44
C ARG A 97 -7.89 1.30 -13.32
N TYR A 98 -7.80 1.88 -12.14
CA TYR A 98 -7.42 1.14 -10.94
C TYR A 98 -8.41 -0.01 -10.73
N LYS A 99 -7.89 -1.23 -10.59
CA LYS A 99 -8.70 -2.43 -10.35
C LYS A 99 -8.79 -2.69 -8.86
N LEU A 100 -10.02 -2.60 -8.32
CA LEU A 100 -10.29 -2.95 -6.93
C LEU A 100 -10.47 -4.46 -6.78
N HIS A 101 -9.89 -5.03 -5.74
CA HIS A 101 -10.09 -6.40 -5.30
C HIS A 101 -9.97 -6.48 -3.77
N ARG A 102 -10.31 -7.61 -3.16
CA ARG A 102 -10.38 -7.79 -1.70
C ARG A 102 -9.12 -7.32 -0.97
N GLY A 103 -7.94 -7.71 -1.45
CA GLY A 103 -6.66 -7.38 -0.81
C GLY A 103 -6.35 -5.89 -0.82
N ASN A 104 -6.48 -5.22 -1.98
CA ASN A 104 -6.21 -3.79 -2.04
C ASN A 104 -7.35 -2.93 -1.48
N LEU A 105 -8.58 -3.44 -1.42
CA LEU A 105 -9.66 -2.78 -0.68
C LEU A 105 -9.32 -2.70 0.82
N ALA A 106 -8.93 -3.83 1.43
CA ALA A 106 -8.51 -3.86 2.83
C ALA A 106 -7.30 -2.93 3.09
N MET A 107 -6.29 -3.02 2.23
CA MET A 107 -5.11 -2.18 2.29
C MET A 107 -5.44 -0.68 2.23
N ASN A 108 -6.34 -0.26 1.34
CA ASN A 108 -6.75 1.14 1.20
C ASN A 108 -7.68 1.59 2.32
N PHE A 109 -8.56 0.72 2.81
CA PHE A 109 -9.42 1.01 3.96
C PHE A 109 -8.60 1.31 5.23
N LEU A 110 -7.65 0.45 5.54
CA LEU A 110 -6.74 0.65 6.67
C LEU A 110 -5.89 1.90 6.52
N PHE A 111 -5.50 2.26 5.29
CA PHE A 111 -4.79 3.52 5.03
C PHE A 111 -5.63 4.75 5.37
N VAL A 112 -6.86 4.80 4.90
CA VAL A 112 -7.76 5.94 5.16
C VAL A 112 -7.97 6.13 6.67
N LEU A 113 -7.91 5.05 7.44
CA LEU A 113 -8.01 5.07 8.90
C LEU A 113 -6.66 5.24 9.62
N ASN A 114 -5.55 5.45 8.89
CA ASN A 114 -4.20 5.64 9.43
C ASN A 114 -3.67 4.45 10.25
N TYR A 115 -4.03 3.21 9.89
CA TYR A 115 -3.50 2.02 10.54
C TYR A 115 -2.21 1.53 9.89
N ASN A 116 -1.29 1.03 10.73
CA ASN A 116 -0.11 0.31 10.26
C ASN A 116 -0.52 -1.04 9.66
N GLN A 117 0.13 -1.43 8.56
CA GLN A 117 -0.28 -2.57 7.77
C GLN A 117 0.91 -3.45 7.39
N PHE A 118 0.74 -4.77 7.59
CA PHE A 118 1.57 -5.79 6.97
C PHE A 118 0.75 -6.46 5.87
N VAL A 119 1.17 -6.30 4.62
CA VAL A 119 0.43 -6.75 3.43
C VAL A 119 1.18 -7.87 2.74
N GLU A 120 0.57 -9.03 2.73
CA GLU A 120 1.08 -10.25 2.12
C GLU A 120 0.09 -10.74 1.06
N LEU A 121 0.41 -10.49 -0.20
CA LEU A 121 -0.39 -10.93 -1.35
C LEU A 121 0.54 -11.62 -2.35
N PRO A 122 0.04 -12.54 -3.18
CA PRO A 122 0.82 -13.16 -4.24
C PRO A 122 1.43 -12.12 -5.19
N ARG A 123 2.40 -12.52 -5.98
CA ARG A 123 2.96 -11.65 -7.03
C ARG A 123 1.88 -11.20 -8.01
N GLN A 124 2.07 -10.01 -8.60
CA GLN A 124 1.18 -9.40 -9.60
C GLN A 124 -0.24 -9.07 -9.11
N HIS A 125 -0.47 -9.03 -7.79
CA HIS A 125 -1.73 -8.61 -7.19
C HIS A 125 -1.70 -7.17 -6.66
N PHE A 126 -1.10 -6.25 -7.40
CA PHE A 126 -1.19 -4.79 -7.25
C PHE A 126 -0.75 -4.20 -5.90
N LYS A 127 0.07 -4.90 -5.07
CA LYS A 127 0.59 -4.35 -3.80
C LYS A 127 1.31 -3.02 -4.01
N THR A 128 2.34 -3.05 -4.84
CA THR A 128 3.20 -1.88 -5.13
C THR A 128 2.41 -0.78 -5.82
N THR A 129 1.60 -1.11 -6.83
CA THR A 129 0.75 -0.12 -7.52
C THR A 129 -0.24 0.57 -6.57
N SER A 130 -0.83 -0.18 -5.63
CA SER A 130 -1.74 0.41 -4.63
C SER A 130 -0.99 1.32 -3.66
N ALA A 131 0.25 0.97 -3.27
CA ALA A 131 1.11 1.84 -2.47
C ALA A 131 1.46 3.12 -3.25
N GLU A 132 1.85 3.00 -4.51
CA GLU A 132 2.18 4.15 -5.38
C GLU A 132 0.97 5.10 -5.54
N CYS A 133 -0.25 4.58 -5.78
CA CYS A 133 -1.47 5.37 -5.84
C CYS A 133 -1.76 6.11 -4.52
N ARG A 134 -1.61 5.43 -3.39
CA ARG A 134 -1.76 5.99 -2.04
C ARG A 134 -0.82 7.17 -1.82
N TYR A 135 0.46 6.97 -2.08
CA TYR A 135 1.47 8.00 -1.84
C TYR A 135 1.43 9.14 -2.86
N LEU A 136 0.98 8.87 -4.09
CA LEU A 136 0.64 9.93 -5.03
C LEU A 136 -0.53 10.79 -4.50
N TRP A 137 -1.56 10.18 -3.94
CA TRP A 137 -2.67 10.94 -3.36
C TRP A 137 -2.22 11.82 -2.21
N VAL A 138 -1.43 11.29 -1.27
CA VAL A 138 -0.85 12.10 -0.19
C VAL A 138 -0.01 13.24 -0.75
N TYR A 139 0.86 12.92 -1.73
CA TYR A 139 1.76 13.88 -2.35
C TYR A 139 1.01 15.06 -2.98
N ASN A 140 -0.07 14.80 -3.72
CA ASN A 140 -0.81 15.84 -4.43
C ASN A 140 -1.92 16.49 -3.59
N PHE A 141 -2.66 15.72 -2.77
CA PHE A 141 -3.96 16.12 -2.24
C PHE A 141 -4.12 15.94 -0.74
N GLY A 142 -3.63 14.82 -0.20
CA GLY A 142 -4.02 14.33 1.12
C GLY A 142 -3.34 15.04 2.30
N SER A 143 -2.33 15.88 2.05
CA SER A 143 -1.53 16.50 3.10
C SER A 143 -0.80 17.75 2.63
N SER A 144 -0.16 18.45 3.58
CA SER A 144 0.83 19.49 3.32
C SER A 144 2.00 19.35 4.30
N ASN A 145 3.21 19.69 3.85
CA ASN A 145 4.45 19.58 4.63
C ASN A 145 4.70 18.18 5.20
N SER A 146 4.26 17.12 4.50
CA SER A 146 4.41 15.74 4.93
C SER A 146 5.57 15.07 4.20
N GLU A 147 6.37 14.28 4.93
CA GLU A 147 7.43 13.49 4.34
C GLU A 147 7.07 12.00 4.30
N ILE A 148 7.44 11.34 3.21
CA ILE A 148 7.15 9.95 2.92
C ILE A 148 8.46 9.22 2.66
N MET A 149 8.73 8.16 3.40
CA MET A 149 9.89 7.30 3.24
C MET A 149 9.55 6.10 2.37
N PHE A 150 10.36 5.89 1.32
CA PHE A 150 10.37 4.65 0.54
C PHE A 150 11.66 3.89 0.78
N ILE A 151 11.55 2.66 1.21
CA ILE A 151 12.68 1.75 1.34
C ILE A 151 12.31 0.38 0.74
N HIS A 152 13.25 -0.26 0.07
CA HIS A 152 13.09 -1.55 -0.58
C HIS A 152 14.30 -2.43 -0.22
N LYS A 153 14.22 -3.74 -0.45
CA LYS A 153 15.36 -4.66 -0.25
C LYS A 153 16.66 -4.20 -0.92
N ASP A 154 16.54 -3.42 -1.99
CA ASP A 154 17.67 -2.77 -2.67
C ASP A 154 17.29 -1.35 -3.12
N HIS A 155 18.31 -0.52 -3.40
CA HIS A 155 18.08 0.88 -3.76
C HIS A 155 17.46 1.04 -5.16
N ALA A 156 17.70 0.10 -6.07
CA ALA A 156 17.09 0.14 -7.40
C ALA A 156 15.57 -0.04 -7.31
N GLY A 157 15.10 -0.92 -6.43
CA GLY A 157 13.67 -1.12 -6.17
C GLY A 157 13.01 0.11 -5.58
N SER A 158 13.62 0.78 -4.58
CA SER A 158 13.03 2.00 -4.02
C SER A 158 12.96 3.15 -5.04
N LYS A 159 13.97 3.29 -5.91
CA LYS A 159 13.94 4.23 -7.04
C LYS A 159 12.86 3.86 -8.06
N LYS A 160 12.66 2.57 -8.32
CA LYS A 160 11.59 2.07 -9.21
C LYS A 160 10.21 2.42 -8.66
N ASN A 161 9.98 2.24 -7.36
CA ASN A 161 8.72 2.62 -6.72
C ASN A 161 8.47 4.13 -6.83
N LEU A 162 9.49 4.97 -6.61
CA LEU A 162 9.36 6.42 -6.83
C LEU A 162 9.08 6.76 -8.29
N LYS A 163 9.71 6.06 -9.24
CA LYS A 163 9.43 6.22 -10.67
C LYS A 163 7.97 5.89 -10.98
N GLY A 164 7.41 4.81 -10.39
CA GLY A 164 5.99 4.47 -10.52
C GLY A 164 5.06 5.60 -10.05
N VAL A 165 5.35 6.22 -8.91
CA VAL A 165 4.59 7.39 -8.43
C VAL A 165 4.65 8.55 -9.44
N LYS A 166 5.81 8.81 -10.04
CA LYS A 166 5.96 9.86 -11.07
C LYS A 166 5.19 9.54 -12.33
N GLU A 167 5.24 8.30 -12.80
CA GLU A 167 4.47 7.85 -13.97
C GLU A 167 2.96 7.98 -13.74
N LEU A 168 2.47 7.62 -12.54
CA LEU A 168 1.08 7.81 -12.15
C LEU A 168 0.71 9.30 -12.10
N ARG A 169 1.58 10.18 -11.55
CA ARG A 169 1.38 11.63 -11.54
C ARG A 169 1.27 12.18 -12.97
N ASP A 170 2.19 11.77 -13.83
CA ASP A 170 2.26 12.25 -15.21
C ASP A 170 1.08 11.73 -16.06
N ALA A 171 0.42 10.65 -15.62
CA ALA A 171 -0.83 10.15 -16.20
C ALA A 171 -2.09 10.86 -15.67
N LEU A 172 -2.01 11.73 -14.68
CA LEU A 172 -3.15 12.54 -14.22
C LEU A 172 -3.56 13.55 -15.27
N PRO A 173 -4.81 14.01 -15.27
CA PRO A 173 -5.21 15.22 -16.02
C PRO A 173 -4.28 16.40 -15.70
N SER A 174 -3.94 17.20 -16.69
CA SER A 174 -2.94 18.28 -16.56
C SER A 174 -3.25 19.24 -15.40
N TYR A 175 -4.51 19.56 -15.17
CA TYR A 175 -4.95 20.45 -14.08
C TYR A 175 -4.80 19.83 -12.68
N LEU A 176 -4.58 18.51 -12.56
CA LEU A 176 -4.33 17.79 -11.31
C LEU A 176 -2.85 17.42 -11.09
N GLN A 177 -2.00 17.59 -12.11
CA GLN A 177 -0.57 17.24 -11.97
C GLN A 177 0.17 18.18 -11.03
N MET A 178 -0.19 19.47 -11.01
CA MET A 178 0.38 20.52 -10.14
C MET A 178 1.91 20.47 -10.02
N SER A 179 2.57 20.13 -11.13
CA SER A 179 4.01 19.86 -11.16
C SER A 179 4.88 21.13 -11.16
N THR A 180 4.26 22.32 -11.25
CA THR A 180 4.97 23.59 -11.27
C THR A 180 4.25 24.65 -10.45
N ALA A 181 5.04 25.45 -9.72
CA ALA A 181 4.59 26.69 -9.09
C ALA A 181 5.37 27.87 -9.70
N ILE A 182 4.70 28.98 -9.90
CA ILE A 182 5.31 30.23 -10.38
C ILE A 182 5.43 31.16 -9.17
N MET A 183 6.64 31.67 -8.92
CA MET A 183 6.91 32.64 -7.88
C MET A 183 6.39 34.04 -8.30
N SER A 184 6.32 34.94 -7.33
CA SER A 184 5.87 36.32 -7.58
C SER A 184 6.70 37.09 -8.61
N ASP A 185 7.95 36.68 -8.84
CA ASP A 185 8.85 37.21 -9.86
C ASP A 185 8.67 36.54 -11.25
N GLY A 186 7.68 35.67 -11.42
CA GLY A 186 7.39 34.96 -12.66
C GLY A 186 8.27 33.74 -12.91
N LYS A 187 9.22 33.42 -12.03
CA LYS A 187 10.09 32.24 -12.19
C LYS A 187 9.43 30.98 -11.65
N LYS A 188 9.73 29.83 -12.27
CA LYS A 188 9.32 28.53 -11.76
C LYS A 188 10.09 28.20 -10.48
N LEU A 189 9.36 27.84 -9.44
CA LEU A 189 9.96 27.30 -8.21
C LEU A 189 10.65 25.96 -8.53
N LYS A 190 11.96 25.91 -8.27
CA LYS A 190 12.75 24.68 -8.41
C LYS A 190 12.64 23.88 -7.11
N VAL A 191 12.06 22.69 -7.20
CA VAL A 191 11.97 21.74 -6.09
C VAL A 191 12.66 20.43 -6.49
N PRO A 192 13.11 19.61 -5.50
CA PRO A 192 13.68 18.29 -5.79
C PRO A 192 12.75 17.44 -6.66
N ASN A 193 13.29 16.96 -7.79
CA ASN A 193 12.65 15.99 -8.67
C ASN A 193 13.72 15.11 -9.32
N THR A 194 14.37 14.30 -8.49
CA THR A 194 15.48 13.43 -8.86
C THR A 194 15.04 11.97 -8.86
N VAL A 195 15.91 11.04 -9.21
CA VAL A 195 15.63 9.60 -9.12
C VAL A 195 15.42 9.11 -7.68
N GLU A 196 15.82 9.90 -6.69
CA GLU A 196 15.78 9.54 -5.26
C GLU A 196 14.78 10.36 -4.44
N ALA A 197 14.34 11.49 -4.95
CA ALA A 197 13.39 12.35 -4.25
C ALA A 197 12.52 13.15 -5.19
N MET A 198 11.28 13.41 -4.75
CA MET A 198 10.40 14.39 -5.37
C MET A 198 9.72 15.23 -4.30
N GLN A 199 9.57 16.53 -4.54
CA GLN A 199 8.86 17.45 -3.67
C GLN A 199 7.80 18.21 -4.45
N HIS A 200 6.63 18.35 -3.81
CA HIS A 200 5.52 19.09 -4.40
C HIS A 200 5.76 20.61 -4.24
N PRO A 201 5.66 21.40 -5.34
CA PRO A 201 6.02 22.81 -5.28
C PRO A 201 5.06 23.71 -4.50
N LEU A 202 3.82 23.27 -4.28
CA LEU A 202 2.78 24.07 -3.61
C LEU A 202 2.52 23.65 -2.17
N ASN A 203 2.37 22.35 -1.92
CA ASN A 203 2.03 21.83 -0.59
C ASN A 203 3.26 21.32 0.20
N HIS A 204 4.45 21.34 -0.42
CA HIS A 204 5.74 20.92 0.15
C HIS A 204 5.83 19.46 0.60
N ASN A 205 4.87 18.62 0.23
CA ASN A 205 4.98 17.17 0.47
C ASN A 205 6.19 16.61 -0.27
N LYS A 206 6.88 15.67 0.37
CA LYS A 206 8.13 15.11 -0.17
C LYS A 206 8.13 13.59 -0.06
N ILE A 207 8.55 12.92 -1.13
CA ILE A 207 8.84 11.49 -1.12
C ILE A 207 10.35 11.32 -1.29
N THR A 208 10.97 10.55 -0.40
CA THR A 208 12.42 10.26 -0.45
C THR A 208 12.63 8.76 -0.41
N THR A 209 13.50 8.27 -1.31
CA THR A 209 13.90 6.87 -1.35
C THR A 209 15.18 6.67 -0.56
N PHE A 210 15.25 5.54 0.14
CA PHE A 210 16.42 5.14 0.90
C PHE A 210 16.96 3.80 0.38
N ALA A 211 18.27 3.67 0.41
CA ALA A 211 18.91 2.39 0.19
C ALA A 211 18.67 1.47 1.38
N SER A 212 18.49 0.18 1.12
CA SER A 212 18.58 -0.82 2.18
C SER A 212 19.96 -0.79 2.85
N ALA A 213 20.02 -1.21 4.10
CA ALA A 213 21.24 -1.19 4.87
C ALA A 213 22.27 -2.19 4.31
N ARG A 214 23.52 -1.75 4.21
CA ARG A 214 24.67 -2.59 3.81
C ARG A 214 25.45 -3.15 5.01
N SER A 215 25.21 -2.60 6.20
CA SER A 215 25.80 -3.03 7.46
C SER A 215 24.84 -2.74 8.61
N LYS A 216 25.06 -3.38 9.75
CA LYS A 216 24.30 -3.09 10.99
C LYS A 216 24.48 -1.64 11.44
N GLU A 217 25.67 -1.08 11.31
CA GLU A 217 25.95 0.31 11.66
C GLU A 217 25.14 1.28 10.79
N TYR A 218 25.14 1.07 9.47
CA TYR A 218 24.33 1.85 8.54
C TYR A 218 22.84 1.70 8.86
N ALA A 219 22.36 0.49 9.15
CA ALA A 219 20.98 0.22 9.52
C ALA A 219 20.53 1.01 10.75
N ASN A 220 21.37 1.07 11.79
CA ASN A 220 21.11 1.83 13.00
C ASN A 220 21.07 3.36 12.76
N ASN A 221 21.76 3.86 11.74
CA ASN A 221 21.74 5.26 11.39
C ASN A 221 20.61 5.63 10.41
N LEU A 222 20.16 4.66 9.64
CA LEU A 222 19.06 4.84 8.71
C LEU A 222 17.76 5.17 9.47
N GLY A 223 17.12 6.25 9.09
CA GLY A 223 15.90 6.73 9.73
C GLY A 223 16.11 7.55 11.00
N ARG A 224 17.32 7.55 11.61
CA ARG A 224 17.62 8.49 12.70
C ARG A 224 17.63 9.91 12.16
N GLY A 225 16.79 10.77 12.69
CA GLY A 225 16.60 12.14 12.22
C GLY A 225 15.62 12.30 11.06
N CYS A 226 15.07 11.21 10.53
CA CYS A 226 14.00 11.24 9.55
C CYS A 226 12.63 11.24 10.26
N THR A 227 12.07 12.41 10.51
CA THR A 227 10.75 12.55 11.14
C THR A 227 9.66 12.39 10.08
N MET A 228 9.45 11.15 9.62
CA MET A 228 8.54 10.82 8.54
C MET A 228 7.28 10.12 9.05
N PRO A 229 6.08 10.74 8.93
CA PRO A 229 4.84 10.15 9.39
C PRO A 229 4.34 9.00 8.52
N LEU A 230 4.83 8.90 7.29
CA LEU A 230 4.47 7.85 6.34
C LEU A 230 5.71 7.07 5.92
N GLN A 231 5.68 5.76 6.13
CA GLN A 231 6.80 4.88 5.83
C GLN A 231 6.33 3.69 4.99
N TYR A 232 7.03 3.42 3.90
CA TYR A 232 6.79 2.31 3.02
C TYR A 232 8.02 1.40 2.92
N TYR A 233 7.85 0.17 3.40
CA TYR A 233 8.83 -0.90 3.33
C TYR A 233 8.35 -1.94 2.32
N ASP A 234 9.01 -2.02 1.17
CA ASP A 234 8.67 -2.98 0.12
C ASP A 234 9.69 -4.14 0.09
N GLU A 235 9.20 -5.35 -0.17
CA GLU A 235 9.98 -6.59 -0.12
C GLU A 235 10.68 -6.79 1.24
N PHE A 236 9.96 -6.53 2.34
CA PHE A 236 10.49 -6.44 3.69
C PHE A 236 11.17 -7.72 4.17
N ALA A 237 10.63 -8.90 3.81
CA ALA A 237 11.22 -10.20 4.20
C ALA A 237 12.57 -10.50 3.52
N PHE A 238 12.95 -9.69 2.52
CA PHE A 238 14.23 -9.81 1.79
C PHE A 238 15.16 -8.63 2.06
N MET A 239 14.78 -7.72 2.93
CA MET A 239 15.54 -6.52 3.25
C MET A 239 16.55 -6.82 4.37
N LYS A 240 17.83 -6.90 4.00
CA LYS A 240 18.91 -7.13 4.98
C LYS A 240 18.86 -6.12 6.12
N TYR A 241 19.07 -6.60 7.34
CA TYR A 241 19.05 -5.77 8.55
C TYR A 241 17.71 -5.06 8.82
N ASN A 242 16.59 -5.58 8.32
CA ASN A 242 15.28 -4.98 8.47
C ASN A 242 14.89 -4.74 9.94
N ASN A 243 15.28 -5.60 10.86
CA ASN A 243 15.07 -5.45 12.29
C ASN A 243 15.78 -4.20 12.86
N PHE A 244 17.01 -3.92 12.43
CA PHE A 244 17.77 -2.74 12.86
C PHE A 244 17.21 -1.46 12.22
N VAL A 245 16.89 -1.51 10.92
CA VAL A 245 16.29 -0.38 10.20
C VAL A 245 14.95 0.00 10.84
N TYR A 246 14.09 -0.99 11.06
CA TYR A 246 12.79 -0.79 11.68
C TYR A 246 12.93 -0.18 13.09
N ALA A 247 13.77 -0.79 13.95
CA ALA A 247 13.99 -0.28 15.30
C ALA A 247 14.55 1.14 15.33
N ALA A 248 15.45 1.49 14.41
CA ALA A 248 16.02 2.83 14.31
C ALA A 248 15.02 3.90 13.85
N ALA A 249 14.05 3.52 13.01
CA ALA A 249 13.03 4.42 12.49
C ALA A 249 11.89 4.70 13.48
N MET A 250 11.60 3.79 14.41
CA MET A 250 10.40 3.85 15.27
C MET A 250 10.34 5.08 16.20
N PRO A 251 11.40 5.56 16.86
CA PRO A 251 11.30 6.76 17.69
C PRO A 251 10.92 8.01 16.88
N ALA A 252 11.53 8.19 15.70
CA ALA A 252 11.23 9.31 14.80
C ALA A 252 9.79 9.20 14.26
N TYR A 253 9.37 8.00 13.83
CA TYR A 253 8.00 7.72 13.41
C TYR A 253 6.97 8.01 14.51
N SER A 254 7.23 7.59 15.75
CA SER A 254 6.30 7.85 16.88
C SER A 254 6.05 9.34 17.10
N THR A 255 7.08 10.17 16.97
CA THR A 255 6.95 11.62 17.08
C THR A 255 6.21 12.19 15.86
N ALA A 256 6.60 11.78 14.65
CA ALA A 256 6.00 12.27 13.41
C ALA A 256 4.51 11.90 13.30
N SER A 257 4.15 10.68 13.67
CA SER A 257 2.75 10.21 13.61
C SER A 257 1.86 10.92 14.63
N LYS A 258 2.38 11.26 15.83
CA LYS A 258 1.65 12.09 16.81
C LYS A 258 1.39 13.49 16.27
N ASN A 259 2.39 14.10 15.64
CA ASN A 259 2.25 15.42 15.03
C ASN A 259 1.27 15.39 13.85
N ALA A 260 1.37 14.39 12.98
CA ALA A 260 0.43 14.21 11.87
C ALA A 260 -1.00 14.03 12.37
N LYS A 261 -1.22 13.18 13.39
CA LYS A 261 -2.53 12.99 14.02
C LYS A 261 -3.10 14.29 14.60
N ALA A 262 -2.28 15.09 15.26
CA ALA A 262 -2.70 16.37 15.82
C ALA A 262 -3.11 17.41 14.76
N ASN A 263 -2.65 17.22 13.50
CA ASN A 263 -2.96 18.08 12.37
C ASN A 263 -3.91 17.43 11.35
N ASP A 264 -4.59 16.35 11.71
CA ASP A 264 -5.47 15.56 10.82
C ASP A 264 -4.81 15.17 9.49
N ALA A 265 -3.49 14.94 9.51
CA ALA A 265 -2.72 14.53 8.36
C ALA A 265 -2.53 13.00 8.33
N PRO A 266 -2.39 12.37 7.15
CA PRO A 266 -2.15 10.94 7.03
C PRO A 266 -0.83 10.52 7.70
N TYR A 267 -0.87 9.37 8.37
CA TYR A 267 0.29 8.70 8.94
C TYR A 267 0.12 7.18 8.87
N GLY A 268 1.18 6.44 9.02
CA GLY A 268 1.15 4.99 9.07
C GLY A 268 2.35 4.33 8.40
N ILE A 269 2.59 3.10 8.78
CA ILE A 269 3.60 2.23 8.20
C ILE A 269 2.91 1.22 7.29
N LEU A 270 3.39 1.12 6.06
CA LEU A 270 3.02 0.07 5.13
C LEU A 270 4.23 -0.86 4.94
N ILE A 271 4.06 -2.10 5.27
CA ILE A 271 4.99 -3.18 4.92
C ILE A 271 4.33 -4.03 3.84
N THR A 272 5.00 -4.23 2.71
CA THR A 272 4.59 -5.20 1.68
C THR A 272 5.68 -6.22 1.47
N THR A 273 5.30 -7.49 1.33
CA THR A 273 6.23 -8.57 1.04
C THR A 273 5.52 -9.79 0.46
N THR A 274 6.28 -10.75 -0.05
CA THR A 274 5.94 -12.16 -0.10
C THR A 274 6.73 -12.89 0.98
N PRO A 275 6.40 -14.13 1.35
CA PRO A 275 7.13 -14.90 2.33
C PRO A 275 8.64 -14.95 2.06
N GLY A 276 9.43 -14.77 3.11
CA GLY A 276 10.88 -14.93 3.08
C GLY A 276 11.33 -16.30 3.58
N ASP A 277 12.65 -16.48 3.65
CA ASP A 277 13.25 -17.68 4.24
C ASP A 277 13.38 -17.50 5.76
N LEU A 278 12.78 -18.40 6.53
CA LEU A 278 12.81 -18.39 7.99
C LEU A 278 14.20 -18.68 8.59
N LEU A 279 15.15 -19.12 7.77
CA LEU A 279 16.55 -19.32 8.21
C LEU A 279 17.37 -18.04 8.11
N THR A 280 16.90 -17.02 7.42
CA THR A 280 17.56 -15.71 7.37
C THR A 280 17.04 -14.82 8.50
N ASP A 281 17.89 -13.92 9.00
CA ASP A 281 17.50 -12.97 10.05
C ASP A 281 16.34 -12.08 9.59
N GLU A 282 16.40 -11.59 8.34
CA GLU A 282 15.39 -10.74 7.73
C GLU A 282 14.04 -11.45 7.51
N GLY A 283 14.07 -12.69 7.04
CA GLY A 283 12.87 -13.49 6.84
C GLY A 283 12.22 -13.86 8.18
N ASN A 284 13.02 -14.28 9.16
CA ASN A 284 12.54 -14.60 10.50
C ASN A 284 11.92 -13.37 11.20
N PHE A 285 12.57 -12.21 11.14
CA PHE A 285 12.02 -10.98 11.71
C PHE A 285 10.70 -10.57 11.03
N ALA A 286 10.65 -10.61 9.70
CA ALA A 286 9.42 -10.32 8.97
C ALA A 286 8.29 -11.28 9.36
N TYR A 287 8.58 -12.56 9.54
CA TYR A 287 7.63 -13.57 10.00
C TYR A 287 7.11 -13.28 11.41
N GLN A 288 7.99 -12.84 12.32
CA GLN A 288 7.58 -12.43 13.68
C GLN A 288 6.64 -11.22 13.63
N VAL A 289 6.95 -10.19 12.84
CA VAL A 289 6.08 -9.02 12.67
C VAL A 289 4.71 -9.44 12.13
N ARG A 290 4.69 -10.31 11.11
CA ARG A 290 3.49 -10.88 10.51
C ARG A 290 2.62 -11.63 11.51
N ASN A 291 3.21 -12.54 12.26
CA ASN A 291 2.45 -13.43 13.16
C ASN A 291 1.93 -12.70 14.41
N ASN A 292 2.60 -11.62 14.80
CA ASN A 292 2.14 -10.77 15.89
C ASN A 292 1.06 -9.78 15.45
N ALA A 293 0.87 -9.54 14.15
CA ALA A 293 -0.11 -8.61 13.62
C ALA A 293 -1.55 -9.12 13.78
N THR A 294 -2.51 -8.22 13.92
CA THR A 294 -3.94 -8.55 13.99
C THR A 294 -4.44 -8.98 12.61
N PRO A 295 -4.90 -10.21 12.40
CA PRO A 295 -5.41 -10.64 11.10
C PRO A 295 -6.61 -9.79 10.67
N TRP A 296 -6.58 -9.34 9.42
CA TRP A 296 -7.70 -8.61 8.82
C TRP A 296 -8.89 -9.55 8.59
N ASN A 297 -10.08 -9.05 8.90
CA ASN A 297 -11.35 -9.72 8.58
C ASN A 297 -12.28 -8.73 7.88
N GLU A 298 -12.96 -9.15 6.83
CA GLU A 298 -13.87 -8.29 6.06
C GLU A 298 -15.08 -7.80 6.89
N LEU A 299 -15.47 -8.51 7.97
CA LEU A 299 -16.49 -8.03 8.91
C LEU A 299 -16.08 -6.73 9.61
N TYR A 300 -14.80 -6.39 9.61
CA TYR A 300 -14.31 -5.15 10.20
C TYR A 300 -14.72 -3.90 9.41
N TYR A 301 -15.16 -4.04 8.16
CA TYR A 301 -15.78 -2.92 7.44
C TYR A 301 -17.05 -2.41 8.13
N ASP A 302 -17.74 -3.23 8.91
CA ASP A 302 -18.94 -2.86 9.66
C ASP A 302 -18.66 -2.28 11.06
N LEU A 303 -17.41 -2.29 11.50
CA LEU A 303 -17.04 -1.76 12.80
C LEU A 303 -16.92 -0.23 12.77
N SER A 304 -17.30 0.40 13.86
CA SER A 304 -16.97 1.81 14.10
C SER A 304 -15.46 1.98 14.30
N TYR A 305 -14.97 3.20 14.11
CA TYR A 305 -13.57 3.54 14.37
C TYR A 305 -13.14 3.14 15.79
N ASP A 306 -13.98 3.43 16.81
CA ASP A 306 -13.68 3.12 18.20
C ASP A 306 -13.52 1.60 18.44
N LYS A 307 -14.38 0.78 17.84
CA LYS A 307 -14.28 -0.67 17.91
C LYS A 307 -13.04 -1.23 17.22
N LEU A 308 -12.66 -0.64 16.07
CA LEU A 308 -11.41 -1.00 15.40
C LEU A 308 -10.18 -0.62 16.25
N GLU A 309 -10.23 0.55 16.92
CA GLU A 309 -9.18 0.97 17.83
C GLU A 309 -9.10 0.08 19.08
N GLU A 310 -10.23 -0.35 19.63
CA GLU A 310 -10.27 -1.34 20.73
C GLU A 310 -9.63 -2.65 20.30
N LEU A 311 -9.99 -3.16 19.12
CA LEU A 311 -9.43 -4.38 18.55
C LEU A 311 -7.90 -4.26 18.35
N ARG A 312 -7.44 -3.14 17.79
CA ARG A 312 -6.01 -2.88 17.61
C ARG A 312 -5.27 -2.82 18.95
N LYS A 313 -5.82 -2.12 19.95
CA LYS A 313 -5.23 -1.96 21.28
C LYS A 313 -5.24 -3.27 22.10
N ALA A 314 -6.22 -4.13 21.86
CA ALA A 314 -6.25 -5.46 22.49
C ALA A 314 -5.05 -6.33 22.07
N ASN A 315 -4.51 -6.12 20.89
CA ASN A 315 -3.24 -6.74 20.49
C ASN A 315 -2.06 -5.90 21.00
N THR A 316 -1.50 -6.30 22.13
CA THR A 316 -0.33 -5.63 22.75
C THR A 316 1.01 -6.00 22.09
N ASN A 317 1.02 -7.03 21.24
CA ASN A 317 2.25 -7.54 20.62
C ASN A 317 2.63 -6.80 19.34
N SER A 318 1.67 -6.16 18.66
CA SER A 318 1.93 -5.52 17.39
C SER A 318 0.95 -4.38 17.09
N PRO A 319 1.43 -3.25 16.53
CA PRO A 319 0.56 -2.17 16.07
C PRO A 319 0.01 -2.39 14.65
N PHE A 320 0.24 -3.55 14.04
CA PHE A 320 -0.10 -3.83 12.64
C PHE A 320 -1.40 -4.62 12.49
N PHE A 321 -2.12 -4.33 11.41
CA PHE A 321 -3.07 -5.27 10.80
C PHE A 321 -2.38 -6.09 9.72
N LEU A 322 -2.66 -7.40 9.67
CA LEU A 322 -2.20 -8.32 8.64
C LEU A 322 -3.26 -8.44 7.54
N VAL A 323 -2.95 -7.95 6.36
CA VAL A 323 -3.75 -8.17 5.14
C VAL A 323 -3.09 -9.28 4.34
N SER A 324 -3.63 -10.48 4.42
CA SER A 324 -3.13 -11.67 3.70
C SER A 324 -4.28 -12.36 2.98
N TYR A 325 -4.15 -12.54 1.67
CA TYR A 325 -5.12 -13.22 0.83
C TYR A 325 -4.41 -14.14 -0.16
N THR A 326 -4.92 -15.36 -0.28
CA THR A 326 -4.45 -16.29 -1.31
C THR A 326 -4.92 -15.84 -2.71
N TYR A 327 -4.31 -16.39 -3.76
CA TYR A 327 -4.70 -16.08 -5.13
C TYR A 327 -6.18 -16.45 -5.41
N GLN A 328 -6.69 -17.54 -4.81
CA GLN A 328 -8.10 -17.93 -4.93
C GLN A 328 -9.04 -16.89 -4.30
N GLN A 329 -8.67 -16.40 -3.10
CA GLN A 329 -9.44 -15.36 -2.42
C GLN A 329 -9.44 -14.02 -3.19
N LEU A 330 -8.44 -13.81 -4.06
CA LEU A 330 -8.36 -12.64 -4.94
C LEU A 330 -9.07 -12.85 -6.28
N GLY A 331 -9.72 -13.99 -6.48
CA GLY A 331 -10.51 -14.29 -7.67
C GLY A 331 -9.73 -14.97 -8.80
N SER A 332 -8.49 -15.40 -8.55
CA SER A 332 -7.71 -16.18 -9.51
C SER A 332 -8.03 -17.67 -9.38
N GLY A 333 -8.38 -18.32 -10.49
CA GLY A 333 -8.75 -19.73 -10.52
C GLY A 333 -7.55 -20.68 -10.67
N GLU A 334 -7.86 -21.97 -10.84
CA GLU A 334 -6.86 -23.02 -11.03
C GLU A 334 -6.02 -22.82 -12.29
N GLU A 335 -6.60 -22.24 -13.33
CA GLU A 335 -5.87 -21.90 -14.57
C GLU A 335 -4.70 -20.96 -14.31
N TYR A 336 -4.91 -19.91 -13.49
CA TYR A 336 -3.83 -19.03 -13.03
C TYR A 336 -2.72 -19.81 -12.35
N PHE A 337 -3.07 -20.73 -11.45
CA PHE A 337 -2.08 -21.52 -10.72
C PHE A 337 -1.28 -22.41 -11.68
N ARG A 338 -1.95 -23.13 -12.60
CA ARG A 338 -1.30 -23.96 -13.61
C ARG A 338 -0.36 -23.15 -14.49
N GLN A 339 -0.79 -21.94 -14.91
CA GLN A 339 0.05 -21.06 -15.69
C GLN A 339 1.30 -20.63 -14.90
N MET A 340 1.14 -20.23 -13.62
CA MET A 340 2.28 -19.88 -12.78
C MET A 340 3.26 -21.03 -12.58
N VAL A 341 2.78 -22.26 -12.44
CA VAL A 341 3.63 -23.45 -12.34
C VAL A 341 4.48 -23.65 -13.61
N VAL A 342 3.90 -23.40 -14.78
CA VAL A 342 4.60 -23.48 -16.07
C VAL A 342 5.60 -22.35 -16.22
N ASP A 343 5.17 -21.10 -16.00
CA ASP A 343 5.99 -19.89 -16.17
C ASP A 343 7.20 -19.87 -15.21
N MET A 344 7.03 -20.45 -14.03
CA MET A 344 8.10 -20.59 -13.02
C MET A 344 8.90 -21.89 -13.20
N LEU A 345 8.79 -22.57 -14.34
CA LEU A 345 9.54 -23.78 -14.69
C LEU A 345 9.47 -24.88 -13.61
N LYS A 346 8.34 -24.97 -12.89
CA LYS A 346 8.12 -25.90 -11.78
C LYS A 346 9.10 -25.72 -10.60
N ASP A 347 9.61 -24.50 -10.41
CA ASP A 347 10.38 -24.14 -9.21
C ASP A 347 9.46 -24.10 -7.97
N TRP A 348 9.22 -25.29 -7.38
CA TRP A 348 8.29 -25.44 -6.26
C TRP A 348 8.62 -24.57 -5.04
N PRO A 349 9.89 -24.42 -4.64
CA PRO A 349 10.24 -23.48 -3.57
C PRO A 349 9.79 -22.04 -3.86
N ALA A 350 9.99 -21.58 -5.10
CA ALA A 350 9.55 -20.25 -5.52
C ALA A 350 8.02 -20.17 -5.62
N ILE A 351 7.34 -21.19 -6.16
CA ILE A 351 5.87 -21.25 -6.27
C ILE A 351 5.22 -21.22 -4.89
N ARG A 352 5.70 -22.01 -3.94
CA ARG A 352 5.21 -21.99 -2.55
C ARG A 352 5.30 -20.60 -1.94
N ARG A 353 6.40 -19.93 -2.10
CA ARG A 353 6.64 -18.59 -1.57
C ARG A 353 5.82 -17.50 -2.29
N GLU A 354 5.92 -17.45 -3.61
CA GLU A 354 5.43 -16.30 -4.40
C GLU A 354 3.94 -16.40 -4.76
N VAL A 355 3.39 -17.61 -4.82
CA VAL A 355 2.01 -17.89 -5.26
C VAL A 355 1.17 -18.38 -4.09
N LEU A 356 1.68 -19.37 -3.33
CA LEU A 356 0.94 -19.98 -2.22
C LEU A 356 1.12 -19.26 -0.88
N LEU A 357 2.05 -18.30 -0.80
CA LEU A 357 2.35 -17.51 0.41
C LEU A 357 2.78 -18.38 1.59
N GLU A 358 3.55 -19.42 1.32
CA GLU A 358 4.07 -20.31 2.36
C GLU A 358 5.41 -19.82 2.89
N TRP A 359 5.48 -19.61 4.20
CA TRP A 359 6.72 -19.35 4.91
C TRP A 359 7.41 -20.66 5.21
N ALA A 360 8.61 -20.85 4.70
CA ALA A 360 9.36 -22.09 4.83
C ALA A 360 10.81 -21.84 5.26
N LYS A 361 11.40 -22.86 5.86
CA LYS A 361 12.84 -22.95 6.07
C LYS A 361 13.44 -23.53 4.81
N THR A 362 14.09 -22.69 4.00
CA THR A 362 14.76 -23.16 2.79
C THR A 362 16.21 -23.45 3.14
N ALA A 363 16.49 -24.70 3.50
CA ALA A 363 17.86 -25.14 3.80
C ALA A 363 18.69 -25.20 2.51
N THR A 364 19.34 -24.09 2.16
CA THR A 364 20.27 -24.02 1.02
C THR A 364 21.48 -24.96 1.16
N ASN A 365 21.76 -25.40 2.40
CA ASN A 365 22.86 -26.33 2.71
C ASN A 365 22.36 -27.70 3.26
N CYS A 366 21.07 -27.99 3.18
CA CYS A 366 20.57 -29.29 3.55
C CYS A 366 20.84 -30.29 2.40
N PRO A 367 21.49 -31.43 2.66
CA PRO A 367 21.74 -32.44 1.64
C PRO A 367 20.44 -33.11 1.14
N PHE A 368 19.33 -32.92 1.85
CA PHE A 368 18.01 -33.43 1.48
C PHE A 368 17.17 -32.30 0.87
N LYS A 369 16.46 -32.61 -0.21
CA LYS A 369 15.46 -31.70 -0.78
C LYS A 369 14.31 -31.53 0.22
N GLN A 370 13.59 -30.40 0.16
CA GLN A 370 12.43 -30.17 1.04
C GLN A 370 11.38 -31.25 0.91
N GLU A 371 11.19 -31.79 -0.29
CA GLU A 371 10.28 -32.93 -0.56
C GLU A 371 10.68 -34.19 0.22
N ASP A 372 11.99 -34.47 0.29
CA ASP A 372 12.53 -35.58 1.08
C ASP A 372 12.31 -35.35 2.57
N LEU A 373 12.49 -34.12 3.06
CA LEU A 373 12.25 -33.76 4.45
C LEU A 373 10.78 -33.85 4.82
N ASP A 374 9.88 -33.44 3.93
CA ASP A 374 8.44 -33.52 4.16
C ASP A 374 7.96 -34.99 4.13
N MET A 375 8.58 -35.82 3.29
CA MET A 375 8.34 -37.26 3.28
C MET A 375 8.86 -37.91 4.56
N ILE A 376 10.06 -37.56 5.02
CA ILE A 376 10.63 -38.07 6.28
C ILE A 376 9.73 -37.67 7.47
N LYS A 377 9.21 -36.46 7.51
CA LYS A 377 8.30 -36.01 8.60
C LYS A 377 7.04 -36.87 8.73
N GLN A 378 6.51 -37.41 7.60
CA GLN A 378 5.34 -38.29 7.63
C GLN A 378 5.61 -39.61 8.37
N PHE A 379 6.88 -40.00 8.43
CA PHE A 379 7.33 -41.21 9.15
C PHE A 379 7.89 -40.93 10.55
N CYS A 380 8.02 -39.64 10.94
CA CYS A 380 8.44 -39.29 12.31
C CYS A 380 7.34 -39.66 13.28
N ARG A 381 7.68 -40.49 14.27
CA ARG A 381 6.81 -40.84 15.39
C ARG A 381 7.40 -40.22 16.67
N GLU A 382 6.53 -39.93 17.64
CA GLU A 382 7.01 -39.56 18.97
C GLU A 382 7.89 -40.67 19.54
N PRO A 383 8.99 -40.35 20.24
CA PRO A 383 9.81 -41.36 20.85
C PRO A 383 8.99 -42.16 21.82
N ILE A 384 9.04 -43.48 21.70
CA ILE A 384 8.44 -44.39 22.72
C ILE A 384 9.15 -44.09 24.01
N ARG A 385 8.44 -43.59 25.01
CA ARG A 385 8.98 -43.44 26.37
C ARG A 385 9.43 -44.80 26.85
N THR A 386 10.72 -44.98 26.97
CA THR A 386 11.26 -46.08 27.75
C THR A 386 10.91 -45.82 29.23
N ILE A 387 10.16 -46.71 29.80
CA ILE A 387 9.81 -46.77 31.25
C ILE A 387 11.07 -46.99 32.07
#